data_6fe98b1b20224ffd3caac8aee33d4f99
#
_entry.id   6fe98b1b20224ffd3caac8aee33d4f99
#
_cell.length_a   1.000
_cell.length_b   1.000
_cell.length_c   1.000
_cell.angle_alpha   90.00
_cell.angle_beta   90.00
_cell.angle_gamma   90.00
#
_symmetry.space_group_name_H-M   'P 1'
#
loop_
_entity.id
_entity.type
_entity.pdbx_description
1 polymer ?
#
loop_
_entity_poly.entity_id
_entity_poly.type
_entity_poly.pdbx_seq_one_letter_code
_entity_poly.pdbx_strand_id
1 'polypeptide(L)'
;LQRKAMNLEKMCSTYLEPFLKLSINGYLYPNYNNTATSTGRLSSSKPNLQNIPSKGGIEKYIKNQFIAPEGYTCVSIDYSQLEIYIQALVTKDQSLTNDLLSGVDFHILRLSYAEDMDYQDVYKLCKIDKLPEWELKRSRAKTISYQKAYGAAPKKLALSTGLDEEVIKKIFIKEDLSYPQVKEVNDKIAEEVAHNKELSMSRSSPQYQKGFT
;
A
#
# COMPACT_ATOMS: atom_id res chain seq x y z
N LEU A 1 11.72 -9.16 -24.17
CA LEU A 1 12.18 -7.96 -24.87
C LEU A 1 11.07 -6.91 -24.94
N GLN A 2 9.88 -7.23 -25.44
CA GLN A 2 8.76 -6.29 -25.65
C GLN A 2 8.33 -5.56 -24.36
N ARG A 3 8.14 -6.30 -23.24
CA ARG A 3 7.78 -5.72 -21.95
C ARG A 3 8.84 -4.75 -21.40
N LYS A 4 10.12 -5.03 -21.68
CA LYS A 4 11.24 -4.16 -21.28
C LYS A 4 11.27 -2.86 -22.10
N ALA A 5 11.00 -2.94 -23.40
CA ALA A 5 10.89 -1.77 -24.28
C ALA A 5 9.71 -0.87 -23.87
N MET A 6 8.53 -1.44 -23.62
CA MET A 6 7.36 -0.69 -23.14
C MET A 6 7.61 0.01 -21.80
N ASN A 7 8.33 -0.63 -20.87
CA ASN A 7 8.68 0.02 -19.61
C ASN A 7 9.63 1.21 -19.82
N LEU A 8 10.62 1.06 -20.68
CA LEU A 8 11.54 2.15 -21.00
C LEU A 8 10.82 3.33 -21.65
N GLU A 9 9.96 3.07 -22.63
CA GLU A 9 9.15 4.09 -23.27
C GLU A 9 8.27 4.84 -22.27
N LYS A 10 7.62 4.09 -21.36
CA LYS A 10 6.84 4.68 -20.26
C LYS A 10 7.72 5.53 -19.33
N MET A 11 8.94 5.11 -19.02
CA MET A 11 9.84 5.90 -18.18
C MET A 11 10.23 7.21 -18.86
N CYS A 12 10.54 7.17 -20.15
CA CYS A 12 10.88 8.36 -20.91
C CYS A 12 9.69 9.33 -20.99
N SER A 13 8.55 8.86 -21.50
CA SER A 13 7.39 9.71 -21.78
C SER A 13 6.68 10.23 -20.53
N THR A 14 6.63 9.43 -19.46
CA THR A 14 5.89 9.78 -18.23
C THR A 14 6.72 10.60 -17.24
N TYR A 15 8.04 10.37 -17.20
CA TYR A 15 8.90 11.00 -16.19
C TYR A 15 9.99 11.87 -16.79
N LEU A 16 10.90 11.33 -17.61
CA LEU A 16 12.09 12.05 -18.02
C LEU A 16 11.78 13.28 -18.87
N GLU A 17 10.97 13.12 -19.91
CA GLU A 17 10.60 14.25 -20.79
C GLU A 17 9.82 15.35 -20.05
N PRO A 18 8.77 15.04 -19.23
CA PRO A 18 8.09 16.06 -18.44
C PRO A 18 9.00 16.73 -17.41
N PHE A 19 9.92 15.99 -16.78
CA PHE A 19 10.82 16.56 -15.80
C PHE A 19 11.80 17.54 -16.45
N LEU A 20 12.36 17.18 -17.62
CA LEU A 20 13.23 18.09 -18.36
C LEU A 20 12.49 19.35 -18.83
N LYS A 21 11.25 19.19 -19.35
CA LYS A 21 10.44 20.33 -19.84
C LYS A 21 9.97 21.27 -18.71
N LEU A 22 9.73 20.74 -17.53
CA LEU A 22 9.20 21.51 -16.40
C LEU A 22 10.27 21.96 -15.40
N SER A 23 11.52 21.54 -15.61
CA SER A 23 12.65 21.96 -14.78
C SER A 23 13.00 23.42 -15.04
N ILE A 24 13.14 24.17 -13.98
CA ILE A 24 13.61 25.58 -13.99
C ILE A 24 14.87 25.65 -13.13
N ASN A 25 16.00 25.94 -13.74
CA ASN A 25 17.30 26.01 -13.04
C ASN A 25 17.64 24.74 -12.22
N GLY A 26 17.27 23.57 -12.75
CA GLY A 26 17.51 22.30 -12.07
C GLY A 26 16.48 21.93 -10.99
N TYR A 27 15.46 22.74 -10.77
CA TYR A 27 14.40 22.48 -9.79
C TYR A 27 13.08 22.13 -10.48
N LEU A 28 12.28 21.28 -9.82
CA LEU A 28 10.91 20.95 -10.20
C LEU A 28 9.93 21.54 -9.18
N TYR A 29 8.90 22.21 -9.67
CA TYR A 29 7.88 22.89 -8.86
C TYR A 29 6.52 22.27 -9.13
N PRO A 30 6.17 21.13 -8.48
CA PRO A 30 4.90 20.48 -8.72
C PRO A 30 3.73 21.27 -8.12
N ASN A 31 2.57 21.16 -8.73
CA ASN A 31 1.32 21.60 -8.12
C ASN A 31 0.78 20.49 -7.22
N TYR A 32 0.52 20.80 -5.96
CA TYR A 32 -0.17 19.93 -5.02
C TYR A 32 -1.62 20.37 -4.88
N ASN A 33 -2.54 19.42 -5.03
CA ASN A 33 -3.97 19.66 -4.93
C ASN A 33 -4.52 18.79 -3.79
N ASN A 34 -5.15 19.41 -2.81
CA ASN A 34 -5.70 18.79 -1.61
C ASN A 34 -7.20 18.43 -1.74
N THR A 35 -7.84 18.77 -2.84
CA THR A 35 -9.28 18.56 -3.05
C THR A 35 -9.60 17.69 -4.27
N ALA A 36 -8.60 17.17 -4.97
CA ALA A 36 -8.80 16.45 -6.24
C ALA A 36 -9.08 14.94 -6.08
N THR A 37 -8.96 14.40 -4.87
CA THR A 37 -9.20 12.97 -4.63
C THR A 37 -10.42 12.78 -3.74
N SER A 38 -11.24 11.77 -4.03
CA SER A 38 -12.41 11.42 -3.21
C SER A 38 -12.04 10.95 -1.79
N THR A 39 -10.80 10.48 -1.61
CA THR A 39 -10.30 9.98 -0.32
C THR A 39 -9.63 11.04 0.54
N GLY A 40 -9.57 12.30 0.11
CA GLY A 40 -8.84 13.37 0.81
C GLY A 40 -7.32 13.26 0.75
N ARG A 41 -6.77 12.34 -0.05
CA ARG A 41 -5.32 12.26 -0.27
C ARG A 41 -4.85 13.43 -1.13
N LEU A 42 -3.66 13.91 -0.84
CA LEU A 42 -2.99 14.90 -1.68
C LEU A 42 -2.72 14.31 -3.08
N SER A 43 -2.92 15.07 -4.13
CA SER A 43 -2.49 14.70 -5.48
C SER A 43 -1.43 15.67 -5.99
N SER A 44 -0.55 15.20 -6.89
CA SER A 44 0.51 16.00 -7.48
C SER A 44 0.41 16.01 -9.00
N SER A 45 0.68 17.18 -9.59
CA SER A 45 0.66 17.38 -11.05
C SER A 45 1.68 18.43 -11.50
N LYS A 46 2.08 18.36 -12.76
CA LYS A 46 2.97 19.33 -13.42
C LYS A 46 4.31 19.57 -12.71
N PRO A 47 5.12 18.54 -12.46
CA PRO A 47 4.93 17.11 -12.72
C PRO A 47 4.31 16.38 -11.54
N ASN A 48 3.85 15.11 -11.76
CA ASN A 48 3.42 14.25 -10.66
C ASN A 48 4.65 13.63 -9.96
N LEU A 49 5.02 14.12 -8.79
CA LEU A 49 6.15 13.61 -8.01
C LEU A 49 5.77 12.48 -7.04
N GLN A 50 4.47 12.22 -6.83
CA GLN A 50 4.02 11.16 -5.90
C GLN A 50 4.12 9.75 -6.50
N ASN A 51 4.21 9.65 -7.82
CA ASN A 51 4.24 8.36 -8.52
C ASN A 51 5.63 8.00 -9.07
N ILE A 52 6.69 8.64 -8.58
CA ILE A 52 8.06 8.33 -9.00
C ILE A 52 8.39 6.90 -8.60
N PRO A 53 8.76 6.03 -9.56
CA PRO A 53 9.07 4.64 -9.26
C PRO A 53 10.33 4.56 -8.40
N SER A 54 10.24 3.78 -7.32
CA SER A 54 11.33 3.61 -6.35
C SER A 54 11.88 2.19 -6.29
N LYS A 55 11.21 1.23 -6.95
CA LYS A 55 11.58 -0.19 -6.97
C LYS A 55 11.73 -0.67 -8.40
N GLY A 56 12.62 -1.64 -8.60
CA GLY A 56 12.92 -2.17 -9.93
C GLY A 56 14.28 -1.72 -10.45
N GLY A 57 14.65 -2.17 -11.66
CA GLY A 57 15.96 -1.93 -12.25
C GLY A 57 16.15 -0.46 -12.68
N ILE A 58 15.79 -0.14 -13.91
CA ILE A 58 15.93 1.20 -14.51
C ILE A 58 15.07 2.26 -13.80
N GLU A 59 13.91 1.89 -13.30
CA GLU A 59 12.98 2.79 -12.61
C GLU A 59 13.61 3.51 -11.41
N LYS A 60 14.51 2.84 -10.71
CA LYS A 60 15.25 3.41 -9.57
C LYS A 60 16.12 4.60 -9.99
N TYR A 61 16.64 4.62 -11.22
CA TYR A 61 17.50 5.71 -11.68
C TYR A 61 16.74 7.05 -11.74
N ILE A 62 15.45 7.06 -12.00
CA ILE A 62 14.65 8.30 -12.01
C ILE A 62 14.62 8.93 -10.62
N LYS A 63 14.38 8.13 -9.58
CA LYS A 63 14.38 8.64 -8.20
C LYS A 63 15.74 9.16 -7.77
N ASN A 64 16.83 8.53 -8.21
CA ASN A 64 18.19 8.92 -7.85
C ASN A 64 18.65 10.23 -8.51
N GLN A 65 17.89 10.80 -9.46
CA GLN A 65 18.16 12.12 -10.03
C GLN A 65 17.75 13.27 -9.09
N PHE A 66 16.92 12.97 -8.07
CA PHE A 66 16.54 13.97 -7.09
C PHE A 66 17.59 14.01 -6.00
N ILE A 67 18.35 15.11 -6.01
CA ILE A 67 19.44 15.37 -5.04
C ILE A 67 19.10 16.59 -4.19
N ALA A 68 19.64 16.64 -2.99
CA ALA A 68 19.56 17.83 -2.17
C ALA A 68 20.51 18.90 -2.70
N PRO A 69 20.13 20.20 -2.60
CA PRO A 69 21.08 21.29 -2.84
C PRO A 69 22.29 21.22 -1.91
N GLU A 70 23.36 21.93 -2.25
CA GLU A 70 24.53 22.03 -1.40
C GLU A 70 24.17 22.55 -0.01
N GLY A 71 24.70 21.92 1.03
CA GLY A 71 24.38 22.23 2.44
C GLY A 71 23.07 21.63 2.96
N TYR A 72 22.32 20.90 2.15
CA TYR A 72 21.07 20.24 2.53
C TYR A 72 21.15 18.72 2.41
N THR A 73 20.25 18.02 3.08
CA THR A 73 20.09 16.57 2.95
C THR A 73 18.62 16.21 2.76
N CYS A 74 18.35 15.14 1.98
CA CYS A 74 17.02 14.60 1.82
C CYS A 74 16.69 13.68 2.99
N VAL A 75 15.60 13.95 3.70
CA VAL A 75 15.08 13.08 4.75
C VAL A 75 13.77 12.45 4.26
N SER A 76 13.67 11.12 4.36
CA SER A 76 12.44 10.39 4.05
C SER A 76 11.85 9.85 5.35
N ILE A 77 10.63 10.25 5.65
CA ILE A 77 9.90 9.80 6.83
C ILE A 77 8.58 9.19 6.34
N ASP A 78 8.28 7.99 6.80
CA ASP A 78 7.06 7.27 6.45
C ASP A 78 6.52 6.54 7.69
N TYR A 79 5.20 6.47 7.81
CA TYR A 79 4.56 5.70 8.86
C TYR A 79 4.64 4.21 8.55
N SER A 80 5.05 3.42 9.53
CA SER A 80 4.99 1.97 9.41
C SER A 80 3.58 1.47 9.65
N GLN A 81 3.03 0.72 8.69
CA GLN A 81 1.75 0.02 8.82
C GLN A 81 0.55 0.93 9.22
N LEU A 82 0.56 2.21 8.79
CA LEU A 82 -0.45 3.20 9.19
C LEU A 82 -1.88 2.72 9.00
N GLU A 83 -2.18 2.03 7.89
CA GLU A 83 -3.51 1.51 7.59
C GLU A 83 -3.99 0.52 8.66
N ILE A 84 -3.08 -0.30 9.20
CA ILE A 84 -3.43 -1.28 10.23
C ILE A 84 -3.67 -0.59 11.58
N TYR A 85 -2.89 0.46 11.89
CA TYR A 85 -3.14 1.29 13.08
C TYR A 85 -4.51 1.96 13.02
N ILE A 86 -4.88 2.54 11.88
CA ILE A 86 -6.21 3.13 11.68
C ILE A 86 -7.29 2.06 11.80
N GLN A 87 -7.08 0.87 11.23
CA GLN A 87 -8.01 -0.24 11.34
C GLN A 87 -8.22 -0.64 12.79
N ALA A 88 -7.15 -0.78 13.59
CA ALA A 88 -7.25 -1.08 15.03
C ALA A 88 -8.03 -0.01 15.80
N LEU A 89 -7.79 1.27 15.51
CA LEU A 89 -8.50 2.39 16.13
C LEU A 89 -10.00 2.39 15.81
N VAL A 90 -10.36 2.14 14.56
CA VAL A 90 -11.76 2.15 14.08
C VAL A 90 -12.53 0.94 14.59
N THR A 91 -11.93 -0.25 14.52
CA THR A 91 -12.58 -1.51 14.90
C THR A 91 -12.52 -1.79 16.40
N LYS A 92 -11.58 -1.15 17.09
CA LYS A 92 -11.29 -1.39 18.52
C LYS A 92 -10.98 -2.85 18.84
N ASP A 93 -10.44 -3.58 17.86
CA ASP A 93 -10.05 -4.97 18.03
C ASP A 93 -8.85 -5.07 18.97
N GLN A 94 -9.05 -5.74 20.10
CA GLN A 94 -8.03 -5.82 21.14
C GLN A 94 -6.85 -6.70 20.70
N SER A 95 -7.11 -7.79 20.00
CA SER A 95 -6.06 -8.69 19.50
C SER A 95 -5.18 -7.98 18.49
N LEU A 96 -5.80 -7.26 17.53
CA LEU A 96 -5.07 -6.45 16.54
C LEU A 96 -4.23 -5.36 17.23
N THR A 97 -4.79 -4.70 18.25
CA THR A 97 -4.10 -3.66 19.01
C THR A 97 -2.88 -4.25 19.75
N ASN A 98 -3.03 -5.39 20.39
CA ASN A 98 -1.96 -6.06 21.12
C ASN A 98 -0.82 -6.47 20.16
N ASP A 99 -1.16 -7.03 18.99
CA ASP A 99 -0.17 -7.43 17.98
C ASP A 99 0.59 -6.22 17.42
N LEU A 100 -0.10 -5.10 17.18
CA LEU A 100 0.54 -3.84 16.77
C LEU A 100 1.52 -3.32 17.81
N LEU A 101 1.10 -3.28 19.08
CA LEU A 101 1.94 -2.80 20.18
C LEU A 101 3.12 -3.73 20.45
N SER A 102 2.97 -5.01 20.17
CA SER A 102 4.06 -6.01 20.24
C SER A 102 5.01 -5.96 19.05
N GLY A 103 4.75 -5.10 18.06
CA GLY A 103 5.62 -4.92 16.89
C GLY A 103 5.52 -6.04 15.85
N VAL A 104 4.39 -6.74 15.79
CA VAL A 104 4.15 -7.79 14.78
C VAL A 104 4.23 -7.21 13.35
N ASP A 105 5.04 -7.85 12.49
CA ASP A 105 5.04 -7.57 11.05
C ASP A 105 3.89 -8.34 10.39
N PHE A 106 2.78 -7.66 10.09
CA PHE A 106 1.57 -8.28 9.52
C PHE A 106 1.77 -8.92 8.15
N HIS A 107 2.83 -8.55 7.42
CA HIS A 107 3.16 -9.22 6.16
C HIS A 107 3.80 -10.58 6.43
N ILE A 108 4.60 -10.70 7.50
CA ILE A 108 5.16 -11.96 7.96
C ILE A 108 4.07 -12.82 8.58
N LEU A 109 3.16 -12.23 9.34
CA LEU A 109 2.02 -12.96 9.92
C LEU A 109 1.15 -13.60 8.82
N ARG A 110 0.83 -12.87 7.76
CA ARG A 110 0.10 -13.42 6.61
C ARG A 110 0.88 -14.52 5.89
N LEU A 111 2.19 -14.34 5.79
CA LEU A 111 3.05 -15.37 5.23
C LEU A 111 3.07 -16.64 6.08
N SER A 112 3.10 -16.52 7.40
CA SER A 112 3.00 -17.68 8.30
C SER A 112 1.65 -18.42 8.14
N TYR A 113 0.57 -17.69 7.91
CA TYR A 113 -0.72 -18.30 7.59
C TYR A 113 -0.73 -19.03 6.24
N ALA A 114 -0.05 -18.47 5.23
CA ALA A 114 0.05 -19.10 3.91
C ALA A 114 0.85 -20.40 3.92
N GLU A 115 1.96 -20.40 4.66
CA GLU A 115 2.93 -21.51 4.70
C GLU A 115 2.61 -22.54 5.82
N ASP A 116 1.59 -22.31 6.66
CA ASP A 116 1.29 -23.10 7.87
C ASP A 116 2.47 -23.25 8.84
N MET A 117 3.19 -22.17 9.03
CA MET A 117 4.37 -22.12 9.90
C MET A 117 4.13 -21.18 11.08
N ASP A 118 4.89 -21.38 12.15
CA ASP A 118 4.93 -20.43 13.27
C ASP A 118 5.44 -19.05 12.82
N TYR A 119 4.91 -17.99 13.41
CA TYR A 119 5.32 -16.63 13.08
C TYR A 119 6.81 -16.39 13.33
N GLN A 120 7.36 -16.91 14.42
CA GLN A 120 8.77 -16.69 14.78
C GLN A 120 9.72 -17.39 13.79
N ASP A 121 9.36 -18.56 13.29
CA ASP A 121 10.13 -19.27 12.29
C ASP A 121 10.17 -18.49 10.98
N VAL A 122 9.00 -18.01 10.52
CA VAL A 122 8.93 -17.19 9.30
C VAL A 122 9.63 -15.84 9.49
N TYR A 123 9.53 -15.23 10.67
CA TYR A 123 10.24 -14.01 11.00
C TYR A 123 11.76 -14.21 10.91
N LYS A 124 12.27 -15.30 11.46
CA LYS A 124 13.68 -15.67 11.39
C LYS A 124 14.15 -15.78 9.94
N LEU A 125 13.44 -16.53 9.10
CA LEU A 125 13.77 -16.74 7.69
C LEU A 125 13.76 -15.42 6.88
N CYS A 126 12.82 -14.52 7.19
CA CYS A 126 12.68 -13.24 6.48
C CYS A 126 13.63 -12.15 7.00
N LYS A 127 13.83 -12.05 8.32
CA LYS A 127 14.48 -10.87 8.93
C LYS A 127 15.87 -11.14 9.47
N ILE A 128 16.13 -12.35 9.97
CA ILE A 128 17.42 -12.73 10.54
C ILE A 128 18.28 -13.35 9.44
N ASP A 129 17.82 -14.44 8.85
CA ASP A 129 18.55 -15.19 7.83
C ASP A 129 18.50 -14.49 6.45
N LYS A 130 17.49 -13.63 6.24
CA LYS A 130 17.27 -12.82 5.01
C LYS A 130 17.35 -13.64 3.73
N LEU A 131 16.71 -14.79 3.72
CA LEU A 131 16.73 -15.69 2.57
C LEU A 131 15.96 -15.04 1.39
N PRO A 132 16.57 -14.93 0.19
CA PRO A 132 15.95 -14.24 -0.95
C PRO A 132 14.56 -14.79 -1.35
N GLU A 133 14.37 -16.09 -1.21
CA GLU A 133 13.09 -16.74 -1.46
C GLU A 133 12.01 -16.24 -0.50
N TRP A 134 12.32 -16.12 0.78
CA TRP A 134 11.39 -15.64 1.82
C TRP A 134 11.10 -14.15 1.71
N GLU A 135 12.08 -13.36 1.29
CA GLU A 135 11.85 -11.94 0.94
C GLU A 135 10.87 -11.80 -0.23
N LEU A 136 10.96 -12.65 -1.25
CA LEU A 136 10.02 -12.68 -2.36
C LEU A 136 8.61 -13.08 -1.90
N LYS A 137 8.49 -14.13 -1.09
CA LYS A 137 7.22 -14.57 -0.50
C LYS A 137 6.59 -13.45 0.36
N ARG A 138 7.38 -12.77 1.20
CA ARG A 138 6.94 -11.64 2.00
C ARG A 138 6.44 -10.47 1.13
N SER A 139 7.10 -10.20 0.01
CA SER A 139 6.66 -9.17 -0.94
C SER A 139 5.28 -9.49 -1.55
N ARG A 140 4.99 -10.75 -1.82
CA ARG A 140 3.65 -11.19 -2.28
C ARG A 140 2.61 -11.05 -1.17
N ALA A 141 2.92 -11.44 0.06
CA ALA A 141 2.06 -11.27 1.22
C ALA A 141 1.73 -9.78 1.46
N LYS A 142 2.67 -8.88 1.24
CA LYS A 142 2.44 -7.43 1.27
C LYS A 142 1.38 -6.99 0.26
N THR A 143 1.41 -7.53 -0.96
CA THR A 143 0.40 -7.23 -1.99
C THR A 143 -0.99 -7.68 -1.56
N ILE A 144 -1.11 -8.85 -0.92
CA ILE A 144 -2.38 -9.34 -0.36
C ILE A 144 -2.90 -8.36 0.70
N SER A 145 -2.03 -7.89 1.60
CA SER A 145 -2.39 -6.95 2.66
C SER A 145 -3.10 -5.71 2.13
N TYR A 146 -2.47 -5.05 1.18
CA TYR A 146 -3.04 -3.82 0.60
C TYR A 146 -4.35 -4.09 -0.15
N GLN A 147 -4.38 -5.10 -0.99
CA GLN A 147 -5.57 -5.36 -1.81
C GLN A 147 -6.76 -5.85 -0.97
N LYS A 148 -6.53 -6.66 0.09
CA LYS A 148 -7.59 -7.05 1.04
C LYS A 148 -8.20 -5.83 1.73
N ALA A 149 -7.36 -4.90 2.19
CA ALA A 149 -7.83 -3.67 2.85
C ALA A 149 -8.73 -2.81 1.93
N TYR A 150 -8.55 -2.93 0.60
CA TYR A 150 -9.42 -2.29 -0.40
C TYR A 150 -10.55 -3.19 -0.91
N GLY A 151 -10.90 -4.25 -0.21
CA GLY A 151 -12.03 -5.11 -0.52
C GLY A 151 -11.81 -6.05 -1.71
N ALA A 152 -10.57 -6.35 -2.09
CA ALA A 152 -10.32 -7.29 -3.19
C ALA A 152 -10.71 -8.72 -2.80
N ALA A 153 -11.49 -9.37 -3.66
CA ALA A 153 -11.87 -10.77 -3.49
C ALA A 153 -10.68 -11.73 -3.70
N PRO A 154 -10.69 -12.93 -3.06
CA PRO A 154 -9.60 -13.90 -3.17
C PRO A 154 -9.20 -14.24 -4.61
N LYS A 155 -10.16 -14.40 -5.51
CA LYS A 155 -9.92 -14.68 -6.94
C LYS A 155 -9.09 -13.59 -7.63
N LYS A 156 -9.37 -12.31 -7.35
CA LYS A 156 -8.60 -11.18 -7.89
C LYS A 156 -7.18 -11.16 -7.35
N LEU A 157 -7.02 -11.49 -6.07
CA LEU A 157 -5.73 -11.59 -5.42
C LEU A 157 -4.89 -12.75 -5.98
N ALA A 158 -5.49 -13.90 -6.24
CA ALA A 158 -4.83 -15.04 -6.88
C ALA A 158 -4.20 -14.63 -8.22
N LEU A 159 -4.97 -13.95 -9.07
CA LEU A 159 -4.49 -13.46 -10.37
C LEU A 159 -3.33 -12.45 -10.25
N SER A 160 -3.37 -11.58 -9.24
CA SER A 160 -2.35 -10.52 -9.09
C SER A 160 -1.07 -10.98 -8.41
N THR A 161 -1.15 -11.98 -7.53
CA THR A 161 0.00 -12.49 -6.75
C THR A 161 0.61 -13.75 -7.31
N GLY A 162 -0.16 -14.49 -8.16
CA GLY A 162 0.22 -15.80 -8.66
C GLY A 162 0.15 -16.91 -7.60
N LEU A 163 -0.54 -16.67 -6.49
CA LEU A 163 -0.82 -17.66 -5.45
C LEU A 163 -2.13 -18.38 -5.75
N ASP A 164 -2.28 -19.60 -5.21
CA ASP A 164 -3.53 -20.32 -5.27
C ASP A 164 -4.64 -19.58 -4.52
N GLU A 165 -5.85 -19.59 -5.06
CA GLU A 165 -7.02 -18.97 -4.44
C GLU A 165 -7.32 -19.58 -3.07
N GLU A 166 -7.11 -20.88 -2.90
CA GLU A 166 -7.32 -21.57 -1.62
C GLU A 166 -6.35 -21.10 -0.54
N VAL A 167 -5.08 -20.82 -0.89
CA VAL A 167 -4.09 -20.24 0.03
C VAL A 167 -4.56 -18.86 0.49
N ILE A 168 -5.10 -18.04 -0.41
CA ILE A 168 -5.59 -16.71 -0.07
C ILE A 168 -6.84 -16.78 0.81
N LYS A 169 -7.79 -17.67 0.50
CA LYS A 169 -8.95 -17.92 1.35
C LYS A 169 -8.54 -18.34 2.77
N LYS A 170 -7.55 -19.21 2.88
CA LYS A 170 -6.99 -19.63 4.16
C LYS A 170 -6.43 -18.46 4.96
N ILE A 171 -5.66 -17.55 4.33
CA ILE A 171 -5.16 -16.34 4.97
C ILE A 171 -6.33 -15.51 5.51
N PHE A 172 -7.38 -15.31 4.69
CA PHE A 172 -8.55 -14.53 5.09
C PHE A 172 -9.26 -15.14 6.28
N ILE A 173 -9.52 -16.46 6.26
CA ILE A 173 -10.15 -17.17 7.37
C ILE A 173 -9.35 -17.04 8.65
N LYS A 174 -8.03 -17.24 8.60
CA LYS A 174 -7.16 -17.12 9.77
C LYS A 174 -7.14 -15.69 10.33
N GLU A 175 -7.10 -14.66 9.47
CA GLU A 175 -7.18 -13.27 9.92
C GLU A 175 -8.55 -12.95 10.54
N ASP A 176 -9.64 -13.39 9.94
CA ASP A 176 -11.00 -13.15 10.43
C ASP A 176 -11.24 -13.81 11.80
N LEU A 177 -10.60 -14.96 12.02
CA LEU A 177 -10.60 -15.63 13.33
C LEU A 177 -9.71 -14.92 14.36
N SER A 178 -8.57 -14.38 13.92
CA SER A 178 -7.64 -13.66 14.82
C SER A 178 -8.17 -12.28 15.23
N TYR A 179 -8.93 -11.61 14.34
CA TYR A 179 -9.41 -10.25 14.53
C TYR A 179 -10.91 -10.13 14.26
N PRO A 180 -11.75 -10.70 15.14
CA PRO A 180 -13.20 -10.81 14.89
C PRO A 180 -13.91 -9.47 14.80
N GLN A 181 -13.47 -8.42 15.56
CA GLN A 181 -14.07 -7.09 15.47
C GLN A 181 -13.75 -6.41 14.15
N VAL A 182 -12.56 -6.68 13.56
CA VAL A 182 -12.22 -6.20 12.23
C VAL A 182 -13.18 -6.78 11.20
N LYS A 183 -13.44 -8.08 11.27
CA LYS A 183 -14.40 -8.74 10.39
C LYS A 183 -15.80 -8.14 10.55
N GLU A 184 -16.30 -8.02 11.77
CA GLU A 184 -17.63 -7.48 12.07
C GLU A 184 -17.82 -6.08 11.49
N VAL A 185 -16.85 -5.18 11.69
CA VAL A 185 -16.92 -3.81 11.17
C VAL A 185 -16.88 -3.80 9.65
N ASN A 186 -16.04 -4.61 9.02
CA ASN A 186 -15.97 -4.71 7.56
C ASN A 186 -17.28 -5.24 6.96
N ASP A 187 -17.89 -6.24 7.58
CA ASP A 187 -19.17 -6.80 7.14
C ASP A 187 -20.30 -5.74 7.26
N LYS A 188 -20.37 -5.00 8.37
CA LYS A 188 -21.31 -3.88 8.55
C LYS A 188 -21.14 -2.78 7.49
N ILE A 189 -19.88 -2.40 7.20
CA ILE A 189 -19.60 -1.41 6.15
C ILE A 189 -20.07 -1.93 4.79
N ALA A 190 -19.79 -3.20 4.47
CA ALA A 190 -20.22 -3.80 3.21
C ALA A 190 -21.74 -3.83 3.07
N GLU A 191 -22.47 -4.18 4.14
CA GLU A 191 -23.93 -4.15 4.17
C GLU A 191 -24.48 -2.73 4.01
N GLU A 192 -23.90 -1.74 4.71
CA GLU A 192 -24.30 -0.34 4.63
C GLU A 192 -24.09 0.23 3.22
N VAL A 193 -22.95 -0.08 2.58
CA VAL A 193 -22.69 0.32 1.18
C VAL A 193 -23.67 -0.34 0.23
N ALA A 194 -23.97 -1.63 0.41
CA ALA A 194 -24.93 -2.34 -0.43
C ALA A 194 -26.33 -1.78 -0.31
N HIS A 195 -26.73 -1.33 0.90
CA HIS A 195 -28.05 -0.78 1.18
C HIS A 195 -28.19 0.68 0.68
N ASN A 196 -27.20 1.53 0.95
CA ASN A 196 -27.30 2.98 0.72
C ASN A 196 -26.65 3.45 -0.57
N LYS A 197 -25.94 2.58 -1.30
CA LYS A 197 -25.12 2.88 -2.50
C LYS A 197 -24.01 3.92 -2.30
N GLU A 198 -23.95 4.55 -1.13
CA GLU A 198 -22.94 5.53 -0.77
C GLU A 198 -22.51 5.32 0.68
N LEU A 199 -21.20 5.37 0.93
CA LEU A 199 -20.69 5.33 2.28
C LEU A 199 -20.85 6.72 2.90
N SER A 200 -21.62 6.83 3.97
CA SER A 200 -21.69 8.06 4.76
C SER A 200 -20.33 8.30 5.43
N MET A 201 -19.44 8.96 4.74
CA MET A 201 -18.20 9.42 5.35
C MET A 201 -18.48 10.53 6.36
N SER A 202 -17.80 10.51 7.49
CA SER A 202 -17.96 11.45 8.60
C SER A 202 -18.19 12.88 8.11
N ARG A 203 -19.38 13.42 8.38
CA ARG A 203 -19.83 14.77 7.98
C ARG A 203 -18.99 15.92 8.57
N SER A 204 -17.97 15.60 9.37
CA SER A 204 -17.12 16.58 10.05
C SER A 204 -15.98 17.15 9.21
N SER A 205 -15.70 16.59 8.00
CA SER A 205 -14.67 17.14 7.12
C SER A 205 -15.28 17.91 5.94
N PRO A 206 -15.00 19.22 5.80
CA PRO A 206 -15.48 20.04 4.66
C PRO A 206 -15.05 19.50 3.28
N GLN A 207 -14.04 18.65 3.23
CA GLN A 207 -13.53 18.04 2.00
C GLN A 207 -14.51 17.02 1.40
N TYR A 208 -15.36 16.39 2.21
CA TYR A 208 -16.32 15.38 1.77
C TYR A 208 -17.63 15.98 1.24
N GLN A 209 -17.94 17.22 1.60
CA GLN A 209 -19.17 17.88 1.13
C GLN A 209 -19.15 18.29 -0.35
N LYS A 210 -17.97 18.36 -0.98
CA LYS A 210 -17.80 18.79 -2.39
C LYS A 210 -17.56 17.65 -3.38
N GLY A 211 -17.36 16.43 -2.93
CA GLY A 211 -17.04 15.29 -3.78
C GLY A 211 -18.23 14.45 -4.24
N PHE A 212 -19.45 14.80 -3.79
CA PHE A 212 -20.65 14.00 -4.00
C PHE A 212 -21.81 14.81 -4.65
N THR A 213 -21.50 15.91 -5.32
CA THR A 213 -22.46 16.61 -6.18
C THR A 213 -22.13 16.40 -7.64
#